data_9d2982a9edebcfbc58c58525ffa69522
#
_entry.id   9d2982a9edebcfbc58c58525ffa69522
#
_cell.length_a   1.000
_cell.length_b   1.000
_cell.length_c   1.000
_cell.angle_alpha   90.00
_cell.angle_beta   90.00
_cell.angle_gamma   90.00
#
_symmetry.space_group_name_H-M   'P 1'
#
loop_
_entity.id
_entity.type
_entity.pdbx_description
1 polymer ?
#
loop_
_entity_poly.entity_id
_entity_poly.type
_entity_poly.pdbx_seq_one_letter_code
_entity_poly.pdbx_strand_id
1 'polypeptide(L)'
;MDKPYVVGMDIGGTNSVFGIVDARGNILSVDSIKTQAYKEFDEYVAAVAEKLIPMIEAVGGVAKIKGMGIGAPNGNYHTGNIEHSANLPWKGIVPLSAMFEKTIGVPVTVTNDANAAAIGEMT
;
A
#
# COMPACT_ATOMS: atom_id res chain seq x y z
N MET A 1 -12.27 1.99 19.61
CA MET A 1 -12.67 2.61 18.90
C MET A 1 -11.72 3.27 18.13
N ASP A 2 -10.71 3.36 18.60
CA ASP A 2 -9.93 4.26 17.93
C ASP A 2 -8.92 3.63 17.05
N LYS A 3 -9.02 4.01 15.79
CA LYS A 3 -8.06 3.63 14.77
C LYS A 3 -7.47 4.92 14.23
N PRO A 4 -6.51 5.51 14.97
CA PRO A 4 -5.99 6.83 14.63
C PRO A 4 -5.04 6.83 13.45
N TYR A 5 -4.65 5.66 12.94
CA TYR A 5 -3.63 5.57 11.91
C TYR A 5 -4.16 5.00 10.62
N VAL A 6 -3.54 5.40 9.51
CA VAL A 6 -3.78 4.81 8.20
C VAL A 6 -2.44 4.47 7.57
N VAL A 7 -2.45 3.48 6.68
CA VAL A 7 -1.27 3.15 5.89
C VAL A 7 -1.45 3.78 4.51
N GLY A 8 -0.44 4.49 4.05
CA GLY A 8 -0.42 5.03 2.70
C GLY A 8 0.65 4.33 1.90
N MET A 9 0.37 4.04 0.64
CA MET A 9 1.33 3.40 -0.24
C MET A 9 1.22 3.96 -1.64
N ASP A 10 2.36 4.17 -2.28
CA ASP A 10 2.44 4.68 -3.63
C ASP A 10 3.34 3.72 -4.42
N ILE A 11 2.75 3.04 -5.40
CA ILE A 11 3.50 2.10 -6.24
C ILE A 11 3.97 2.82 -7.48
N GLY A 12 5.26 3.11 -7.52
CA GLY A 12 5.88 3.66 -8.73
C GLY A 12 6.50 2.55 -9.55
N GLY A 13 6.84 2.86 -10.80
CA GLY A 13 7.48 1.88 -11.67
C GLY A 13 8.85 1.45 -11.18
N THR A 14 9.55 2.33 -10.47
CA THR A 14 10.90 2.05 -9.96
C THR A 14 10.90 1.75 -8.48
N ASN A 15 10.22 2.57 -7.69
CA ASN A 15 10.19 2.43 -6.24
C ASN A 15 8.75 2.39 -5.74
N SER A 16 8.52 1.63 -4.68
CA SER A 16 7.25 1.64 -3.98
C SER A 16 7.50 2.18 -2.58
N VAL A 17 6.74 3.21 -2.20
CA VAL A 17 6.90 3.89 -0.92
C VAL A 17 5.65 3.64 -0.08
N PHE A 18 5.84 3.37 1.20
CA PHE A 18 4.71 3.13 2.11
C PHE A 18 5.04 3.64 3.49
N GLY A 19 4.01 3.97 4.24
CA GLY A 19 4.24 4.48 5.58
C GLY A 19 2.95 4.58 6.37
N ILE A 20 3.09 5.04 7.61
CA ILE A 20 1.99 5.19 8.54
C ILE A 20 1.79 6.66 8.84
N VAL A 21 0.52 7.09 8.75
CA VAL A 21 0.13 8.49 8.92
C VAL A 21 -0.91 8.54 10.03
N ASP A 22 -0.84 9.56 10.87
CA ASP A 22 -1.82 9.73 11.95
C ASP A 22 -3.01 10.57 11.47
N ALA A 23 -3.97 10.78 12.37
CA ALA A 23 -5.20 11.50 12.03
C ALA A 23 -4.96 12.95 11.66
N ARG A 24 -3.82 13.50 11.98
CA ARG A 24 -3.47 14.88 11.64
C ARG A 24 -2.68 14.99 10.35
N GLY A 25 -2.40 13.85 9.72
CA GLY A 25 -1.62 13.83 8.49
C GLY A 25 -0.11 13.78 8.71
N ASN A 26 0.33 13.57 9.96
CA ASN A 26 1.77 13.44 10.24
C ASN A 26 2.25 12.06 9.84
N ILE A 27 3.36 12.02 9.12
CA ILE A 27 3.99 10.76 8.73
C ILE A 27 4.82 10.26 9.91
N LEU A 28 4.40 9.14 10.48
CA LEU A 28 5.07 8.57 11.64
C LEU A 28 6.25 7.69 11.26
N SER A 29 6.14 6.99 10.15
CA SER A 29 7.21 6.15 9.63
C SER A 29 7.01 5.96 8.15
N VAL A 30 8.09 5.74 7.42
CA VAL A 30 8.05 5.54 5.97
C VAL A 30 9.21 4.63 5.58
N ASP A 31 8.97 3.79 4.58
CA ASP A 31 10.00 2.93 4.02
C ASP A 31 9.68 2.71 2.54
N SER A 32 10.57 2.04 1.85
CA SER A 32 10.37 1.80 0.42
C SER A 32 11.08 0.53 -0.01
N ILE A 33 10.66 0.00 -1.15
CA ILE A 33 11.34 -1.12 -1.80
C ILE A 33 11.42 -0.84 -3.28
N LYS A 34 12.29 -1.57 -3.97
CA LYS A 34 12.44 -1.46 -5.42
C LYS A 34 11.35 -2.29 -6.09
N THR A 35 10.46 -1.64 -6.81
CA THR A 35 9.32 -2.33 -7.46
C THR A 35 9.79 -3.42 -8.41
N GLN A 36 10.83 -3.12 -9.21
CA GLN A 36 11.30 -4.03 -10.25
C GLN A 36 12.13 -5.21 -9.72
N ALA A 37 12.44 -5.22 -8.43
CA ALA A 37 13.22 -6.31 -7.85
C ALA A 37 12.40 -7.60 -7.69
N TYR A 38 11.08 -7.52 -7.81
CA TYR A 38 10.17 -8.65 -7.55
C TYR A 38 9.40 -9.00 -8.82
N LYS A 39 9.73 -10.15 -9.42
CA LYS A 39 9.08 -10.58 -10.65
C LYS A 39 7.70 -11.16 -10.42
N GLU A 40 7.50 -11.75 -9.23
CA GLU A 40 6.21 -12.31 -8.87
C GLU A 40 5.50 -11.37 -7.90
N PHE A 41 4.19 -11.18 -8.12
CA PHE A 41 3.44 -10.26 -7.30
C PHE A 41 3.37 -10.69 -5.83
N ASP A 42 3.21 -11.99 -5.57
CA ASP A 42 3.15 -12.46 -4.19
C ASP A 42 4.48 -12.27 -3.45
N GLU A 43 5.61 -12.35 -4.16
CA GLU A 43 6.90 -12.02 -3.56
C GLU A 43 6.98 -10.54 -3.20
N TYR A 44 6.42 -9.69 -4.05
CA TYR A 44 6.36 -8.26 -3.81
C TYR A 44 5.53 -7.94 -2.56
N VAL A 45 4.35 -8.54 -2.46
CA VAL A 45 3.47 -8.34 -1.31
C VAL A 45 4.16 -8.80 -0.04
N ALA A 46 4.84 -9.95 -0.08
CA ALA A 46 5.56 -10.45 1.09
C ALA A 46 6.69 -9.51 1.51
N ALA A 47 7.40 -8.92 0.54
CA ALA A 47 8.49 -8.00 0.84
C ALA A 47 7.98 -6.71 1.49
N VAL A 48 6.85 -6.19 1.00
CA VAL A 48 6.23 -5.02 1.61
C VAL A 48 5.78 -5.36 3.03
N ALA A 49 5.13 -6.50 3.21
CA ALA A 49 4.63 -6.92 4.52
C ALA A 49 5.76 -7.08 5.53
N GLU A 50 6.89 -7.61 5.09
CA GLU A 50 8.04 -7.80 5.97
C GLU A 50 8.51 -6.48 6.59
N LYS A 51 8.42 -5.39 5.84
CA LYS A 51 8.79 -4.08 6.34
C LYS A 51 7.62 -3.36 7.02
N LEU A 52 6.43 -3.52 6.48
CA LEU A 52 5.27 -2.75 6.94
C LEU A 52 4.71 -3.29 8.26
N ILE A 53 4.68 -4.59 8.45
CA ILE A 53 4.11 -5.18 9.67
C ILE A 53 4.82 -4.69 10.93
N PRO A 54 6.17 -4.66 10.98
CA PRO A 54 6.84 -4.10 12.15
C PRO A 54 6.49 -2.62 12.39
N MET A 55 6.27 -1.86 11.32
CA MET A 55 5.87 -0.46 11.45
C MET A 55 4.49 -0.35 12.08
N ILE A 56 3.57 -1.23 11.67
CA ILE A 56 2.22 -1.28 12.24
C ILE A 56 2.27 -1.69 13.70
N GLU A 57 3.09 -2.70 14.02
CA GLU A 57 3.22 -3.15 15.41
C GLU A 57 3.76 -2.05 16.32
N ALA A 58 4.62 -1.22 15.77
CA ALA A 58 5.22 -0.13 16.54
C ALA A 58 4.19 0.92 16.98
N VAL A 59 3.04 1.01 16.28
CA VAL A 59 1.99 1.96 16.65
C VAL A 59 0.79 1.28 17.30
N GLY A 60 0.91 0.01 17.64
CA GLY A 60 -0.14 -0.69 18.38
C GLY A 60 -0.81 -1.83 17.64
N GLY A 61 -0.35 -2.14 16.44
CA GLY A 61 -0.88 -3.29 15.67
C GLY A 61 -2.03 -2.91 14.76
N VAL A 62 -2.54 -3.89 14.02
CA VAL A 62 -3.60 -3.66 13.04
C VAL A 62 -4.88 -3.13 13.66
N ALA A 63 -5.09 -3.36 14.95
CA ALA A 63 -6.27 -2.83 15.64
C ALA A 63 -6.29 -1.31 15.65
N LYS A 64 -5.15 -0.67 15.46
CA LYS A 64 -5.04 0.78 15.42
C LYS A 64 -5.06 1.35 14.01
N ILE A 65 -5.11 0.50 13.00
CA ILE A 65 -5.05 0.93 11.60
C ILE A 65 -6.46 0.95 11.02
N LYS A 66 -6.88 2.13 10.56
CA LYS A 66 -8.21 2.31 9.98
C LYS A 66 -8.30 1.65 8.61
N GLY A 67 -7.23 1.72 7.84
CA GLY A 67 -7.20 1.13 6.51
C GLY A 67 -5.91 1.47 5.80
N MET A 68 -5.79 1.00 4.56
CA MET A 68 -4.61 1.23 3.73
C MET A 68 -5.06 1.74 2.38
N GLY A 69 -4.50 2.88 1.96
CA GLY A 69 -4.76 3.44 0.64
C GLY A 69 -3.55 3.25 -0.26
N ILE A 70 -3.77 2.74 -1.46
CA ILE A 70 -2.69 2.47 -2.41
C ILE A 70 -2.95 3.18 -3.72
N GLY A 71 -1.99 4.01 -4.14
CA GLY A 71 -1.98 4.58 -5.47
C GLY A 71 -1.09 3.75 -6.37
N ALA A 72 -1.58 3.37 -7.54
CA ALA A 72 -0.84 2.51 -8.44
C ALA A 72 -1.16 2.85 -9.89
N PRO A 73 -0.18 2.67 -10.81
CA PRO A 73 -0.47 2.83 -12.23
C PRO A 73 -1.55 1.83 -12.63
N ASN A 74 -2.57 2.30 -13.35
CA ASN A 74 -3.68 1.48 -13.80
C ASN A 74 -4.45 0.80 -12.66
N GLY A 75 -4.39 1.39 -11.46
CA GLY A 75 -5.20 0.92 -10.34
C GLY A 75 -6.68 1.21 -10.59
N ASN A 76 -7.54 0.25 -10.26
CA ASN A 76 -8.97 0.38 -10.44
C ASN A 76 -9.65 0.39 -9.08
N TYR A 77 -10.24 1.53 -8.74
CA TYR A 77 -10.92 1.71 -7.45
C TYR A 77 -12.06 0.70 -7.25
N HIS A 78 -12.79 0.41 -8.31
CA HIS A 78 -13.97 -0.45 -8.21
C HIS A 78 -13.61 -1.91 -8.00
N THR A 79 -12.53 -2.39 -8.63
CA THR A 79 -12.13 -3.79 -8.52
C THR A 79 -11.05 -4.02 -7.47
N GLY A 80 -10.29 -2.96 -7.13
CA GLY A 80 -9.16 -3.10 -6.25
C GLY A 80 -7.95 -3.73 -6.91
N ASN A 81 -7.95 -3.82 -8.23
CA ASN A 81 -6.89 -4.48 -9.00
C ASN A 81 -6.02 -3.46 -9.71
N ILE A 82 -4.82 -3.89 -10.09
CA ILE A 82 -4.04 -3.20 -11.11
C ILE A 82 -4.33 -3.92 -12.41
N GLU A 83 -4.69 -3.16 -13.46
CA GLU A 83 -5.13 -3.76 -14.71
C GLU A 83 -4.22 -3.38 -15.87
N HIS A 84 -3.48 -4.37 -16.36
CA HIS A 84 -2.67 -4.25 -17.59
C HIS A 84 -1.66 -3.10 -17.59
N SER A 85 -0.95 -2.91 -16.48
CA SER A 85 0.03 -1.85 -16.39
C SER A 85 1.30 -2.20 -17.15
N ALA A 86 1.75 -1.29 -18.02
CA ALA A 86 3.00 -1.47 -18.75
C ALA A 86 4.22 -1.13 -17.90
N ASN A 87 4.03 -0.41 -16.81
CA ASN A 87 5.14 0.09 -16.00
C ASN A 87 5.56 -0.83 -14.87
N LEU A 88 4.79 -1.89 -14.65
CA LEU A 88 5.04 -2.79 -13.53
C LEU A 88 5.47 -4.16 -14.05
N PRO A 89 6.22 -4.92 -13.25
CA PRO A 89 6.71 -6.23 -13.70
C PRO A 89 5.61 -7.28 -13.81
N TRP A 90 4.47 -7.06 -13.16
CA TRP A 90 3.37 -8.03 -13.15
C TRP A 90 2.39 -7.71 -14.27
N LYS A 91 2.04 -8.72 -15.06
CA LYS A 91 1.22 -8.53 -16.25
C LYS A 91 -0.23 -8.92 -15.99
N GLY A 92 -1.12 -8.37 -16.82
CA GLY A 92 -2.54 -8.71 -16.74
C GLY A 92 -3.21 -8.01 -15.58
N ILE A 93 -4.14 -8.71 -14.94
CA ILE A 93 -4.90 -8.17 -13.82
C ILE A 93 -4.29 -8.67 -12.52
N VAL A 94 -3.85 -7.73 -11.67
CA VAL A 94 -3.18 -8.03 -10.42
C VAL A 94 -4.14 -7.74 -9.26
N PRO A 95 -4.49 -8.73 -8.42
CA PRO A 95 -5.48 -8.53 -7.34
C PRO A 95 -4.84 -7.84 -6.12
N LEU A 96 -4.55 -6.56 -6.28
CA LEU A 96 -3.76 -5.79 -5.32
C LEU A 96 -4.43 -5.69 -3.96
N SER A 97 -5.70 -5.21 -3.92
CA SER A 97 -6.35 -4.99 -2.64
C SER A 97 -6.59 -6.30 -1.91
N ALA A 98 -7.02 -7.34 -2.63
CA ALA A 98 -7.30 -8.63 -2.00
C ALA A 98 -6.05 -9.23 -1.38
N MET A 99 -4.93 -9.14 -2.07
CA MET A 99 -3.67 -9.68 -1.56
C MET A 99 -3.17 -8.92 -0.34
N PHE A 100 -3.26 -7.59 -0.36
CA PHE A 100 -2.82 -6.80 0.79
C PHE A 100 -3.78 -6.93 1.96
N GLU A 101 -5.10 -7.01 1.72
CA GLU A 101 -6.04 -7.25 2.80
C GLU A 101 -5.75 -8.57 3.49
N LYS A 102 -5.50 -9.60 2.71
CA LYS A 102 -5.22 -10.92 3.26
C LYS A 102 -3.90 -10.93 4.04
N THR A 103 -2.89 -10.25 3.53
CA THR A 103 -1.54 -10.31 4.10
C THR A 103 -1.39 -9.38 5.30
N ILE A 104 -1.94 -8.16 5.21
CA ILE A 104 -1.78 -7.15 6.27
C ILE A 104 -2.92 -7.22 7.27
N GLY A 105 -4.13 -7.50 6.80
CA GLY A 105 -5.28 -7.64 7.71
C GLY A 105 -6.05 -6.36 7.95
N VAL A 106 -6.00 -5.40 7.03
CA VAL A 106 -6.76 -4.16 7.12
C VAL A 106 -7.49 -3.91 5.81
N PRO A 107 -8.57 -3.12 5.79
CA PRO A 107 -9.24 -2.78 4.54
C PRO A 107 -8.30 -2.02 3.60
N VAL A 108 -8.36 -2.32 2.30
CA VAL A 108 -7.47 -1.71 1.32
C VAL A 108 -8.28 -1.07 0.21
N THR A 109 -7.92 0.16 -0.16
CA THR A 109 -8.51 0.89 -1.28
C THR A 109 -7.41 1.20 -2.30
N VAL A 110 -7.71 1.01 -3.57
CA VAL A 110 -6.75 1.23 -4.67
C VAL A 110 -7.26 2.33 -5.58
N THR A 111 -6.37 3.19 -6.04
CA THR A 111 -6.71 4.21 -7.04
C THR A 111 -5.62 4.25 -8.11
N ASN A 112 -5.96 4.83 -9.28
CA ASN A 112 -4.97 5.03 -10.32
C ASN A 112 -4.30 6.40 -10.22
N ASP A 113 -4.62 7.17 -9.19
CA ASP A 113 -3.99 8.44 -8.93
C ASP A 113 -3.06 8.28 -7.74
N ALA A 114 -1.78 8.10 -8.02
CA ALA A 114 -0.79 7.88 -6.99
C ALA A 114 -0.78 9.00 -5.95
N ASN A 115 -1.05 10.24 -6.38
CA ASN A 115 -1.05 11.36 -5.44
C ASN A 115 -2.17 11.26 -4.44
N ALA A 116 -3.32 10.75 -4.85
CA ALA A 116 -4.46 10.65 -3.95
C ALA A 116 -4.22 9.65 -2.83
N ALA A 117 -3.42 8.62 -3.09
CA ALA A 117 -3.14 7.60 -2.10
C ALA A 117 -1.78 7.81 -1.44
N ALA A 118 -0.95 8.68 -1.99
CA ALA A 118 0.39 8.93 -1.45
C ALA A 118 0.28 9.52 -0.05
N ILE A 119 1.28 9.24 0.75
CA ILE A 119 1.30 9.66 2.14
C ILE A 119 1.07 11.17 2.27
N GLY A 120 1.67 11.95 1.38
CA GLY A 120 1.52 13.40 1.41
C GLY A 120 0.10 13.88 1.21
N GLU A 121 -0.72 13.14 0.50
CA GLU A 121 -2.11 13.51 0.24
C GLU A 121 -3.01 13.18 1.40
N MET A 122 -2.51 12.43 2.35
CA MET A 122 -3.29 12.08 3.53
C MET A 122 -3.35 13.23 4.53
N THR A 123 -2.60 14.26 4.30
CA THR A 123 -2.55 15.40 5.21
C THR A 123 -3.73 16.34 5.04
#